data_32d0324713d1337ca79e2199958de7a7
#
_entry.id   32d0324713d1337ca79e2199958de7a7
#
_cell.length_a   1.000
_cell.length_b   1.000
_cell.length_c   1.000
_cell.angle_alpha   90.00
_cell.angle_beta   90.00
_cell.angle_gamma   90.00
#
_symmetry.space_group_name_H-M   'P 1'
#
loop_
_entity.id
_entity.type
_entity.pdbx_description
1 polymer ?
#
loop_
_entity_poly.entity_id
_entity_poly.type
_entity_poly.pdbx_seq_one_letter_code
_entity_poly.pdbx_strand_id
1 'polypeptide(L)'
;MNNILSCLEGVRTVIIAGHTRPDGDCVGACMGLWHYLRDNYPEIEADVRLEPVPESYKVIAGVEQIIGSYEDDKVYDLFIALDASDKGRLAGAQKYFDTAKHRICIDHHISNPGYADENMIVSDASSTCEVLTGLMAMEAISYDAAVALYIGIICDTGVFKYSNTSRHTMDMAGCLMEKGIPYSDLIDDVFYRKSYKQNKILGYALQKCRLVLDNRMIVCVLEKPELDRLGAGHGDLEGIIDQLRLTRDIEVALLASASDTEANTYKFSMRSNHFVDVAAVAGKFGG
;
A
#
# COMPACT_ATOMS: atom_id res chain seq x y z
N MET A 1 -16.83 1.44 17.64
CA MET A 1 -16.15 0.19 18.03
C MET A 1 -14.92 0.58 18.82
N ASN A 2 -14.84 0.25 20.10
CA ASN A 2 -13.71 0.67 20.94
C ASN A 2 -12.65 -0.42 21.11
N ASN A 3 -12.92 -1.62 20.58
CA ASN A 3 -11.99 -2.76 20.62
C ASN A 3 -12.40 -3.78 19.54
N ILE A 4 -11.46 -4.21 18.70
CA ILE A 4 -11.67 -5.26 17.70
C ILE A 4 -12.15 -6.57 18.34
N LEU A 5 -11.82 -6.80 19.61
CA LEU A 5 -12.19 -8.00 20.36
C LEU A 5 -13.70 -8.22 20.49
N SER A 6 -14.50 -7.13 20.50
CA SER A 6 -15.97 -7.26 20.61
C SER A 6 -16.61 -7.91 19.40
N CYS A 7 -15.91 -7.93 18.25
CA CYS A 7 -16.41 -8.51 17.00
C CYS A 7 -16.10 -10.01 16.87
N LEU A 8 -15.24 -10.56 17.74
CA LEU A 8 -14.74 -11.93 17.65
C LEU A 8 -15.53 -12.93 18.49
N GLU A 9 -16.46 -12.48 19.32
CA GLU A 9 -17.25 -13.36 20.18
C GLU A 9 -18.10 -14.34 19.35
N GLY A 10 -17.86 -15.64 19.55
CA GLY A 10 -18.57 -16.71 18.82
C GLY A 10 -18.10 -16.95 17.40
N VAL A 11 -17.11 -16.19 16.90
CA VAL A 11 -16.54 -16.33 15.54
C VAL A 11 -15.55 -17.50 15.52
N ARG A 12 -15.62 -18.33 14.46
CA ARG A 12 -14.72 -19.47 14.23
C ARG A 12 -13.92 -19.31 12.96
N THR A 13 -14.50 -18.68 11.94
CA THR A 13 -13.87 -18.50 10.63
C THR A 13 -13.89 -17.04 10.22
N VAL A 14 -12.72 -16.49 9.92
CA VAL A 14 -12.54 -15.10 9.50
C VAL A 14 -11.90 -15.06 8.12
N ILE A 15 -12.40 -14.21 7.25
CA ILE A 15 -11.67 -13.77 6.07
C ILE A 15 -11.25 -12.32 6.24
N ILE A 16 -9.98 -12.06 5.97
CA ILE A 16 -9.38 -10.72 5.93
C ILE A 16 -9.07 -10.42 4.47
N ALA A 17 -9.55 -9.32 3.95
CA ALA A 17 -9.28 -8.90 2.58
C ALA A 17 -9.15 -7.38 2.48
N GLY A 18 -8.38 -6.92 1.50
CA GLY A 18 -8.16 -5.51 1.23
C GLY A 18 -8.44 -5.18 -0.24
N HIS A 19 -7.90 -4.05 -0.69
CA HIS A 19 -8.16 -3.57 -2.04
C HIS A 19 -7.33 -4.27 -3.14
N THR A 20 -7.83 -4.20 -4.39
CA THR A 20 -7.09 -4.62 -5.60
C THR A 20 -5.78 -3.87 -5.74
N ARG A 21 -4.75 -4.55 -6.25
CA ARG A 21 -3.37 -4.01 -6.36
C ARG A 21 -2.89 -3.51 -4.99
N PRO A 22 -2.76 -4.44 -4.00
CA PRO A 22 -2.50 -4.08 -2.62
C PRO A 22 -1.16 -3.36 -2.50
N ASP A 23 -1.18 -2.26 -1.76
CA ASP A 23 0.00 -1.50 -1.37
C ASP A 23 0.48 -1.88 0.04
N GLY A 24 1.39 -1.09 0.61
CA GLY A 24 1.98 -1.41 1.90
C GLY A 24 1.02 -1.30 3.07
N ASP A 25 0.03 -0.39 3.03
CA ASP A 25 -0.97 -0.29 4.08
C ASP A 25 -1.96 -1.45 4.00
N CYS A 26 -2.44 -1.77 2.81
CA CYS A 26 -3.34 -2.89 2.59
C CYS A 26 -2.72 -4.23 3.04
N VAL A 27 -1.48 -4.54 2.60
CA VAL A 27 -0.78 -5.77 2.99
C VAL A 27 -0.44 -5.75 4.48
N GLY A 28 0.06 -4.63 4.99
CA GLY A 28 0.42 -4.44 6.40
C GLY A 28 -0.77 -4.61 7.33
N ALA A 29 -1.92 -4.03 6.99
CA ALA A 29 -3.16 -4.15 7.75
C ALA A 29 -3.68 -5.60 7.77
N CYS A 30 -3.75 -6.25 6.59
CA CYS A 30 -4.22 -7.62 6.49
C CYS A 30 -3.32 -8.60 7.25
N MET A 31 -2.01 -8.52 7.07
CA MET A 31 -1.07 -9.41 7.75
C MET A 31 -0.90 -9.08 9.23
N GLY A 32 -0.94 -7.80 9.59
CA GLY A 32 -0.90 -7.37 11.00
C GLY A 32 -2.07 -7.92 11.79
N LEU A 33 -3.29 -7.84 11.23
CA LEU A 33 -4.47 -8.44 11.84
C LEU A 33 -4.40 -9.98 11.86
N TRP A 34 -3.93 -10.59 10.79
CA TRP A 34 -3.78 -12.06 10.71
C TRP A 34 -2.83 -12.58 11.79
N HIS A 35 -1.65 -11.95 11.96
CA HIS A 35 -0.73 -12.29 13.03
C HIS A 35 -1.35 -12.11 14.42
N TYR A 36 -2.06 -10.99 14.62
CA TYR A 36 -2.72 -10.72 15.89
C TYR A 36 -3.76 -11.80 16.23
N LEU A 37 -4.59 -12.23 15.26
CA LEU A 37 -5.56 -13.30 15.45
C LEU A 37 -4.88 -14.63 15.71
N ARG A 38 -3.89 -15.02 14.90
CA ARG A 38 -3.13 -16.26 15.06
C ARG A 38 -2.53 -16.39 16.45
N ASP A 39 -1.95 -15.30 16.96
CA ASP A 39 -1.17 -15.34 18.19
C ASP A 39 -2.05 -15.26 19.45
N ASN A 40 -3.24 -14.65 19.36
CA ASN A 40 -4.10 -14.41 20.53
C ASN A 40 -5.44 -15.20 20.51
N TYR A 41 -5.85 -15.68 19.35
CA TYR A 41 -7.14 -16.38 19.14
C TYR A 41 -6.95 -17.65 18.31
N PRO A 42 -6.17 -18.63 18.78
CA PRO A 42 -5.83 -19.83 18.01
C PRO A 42 -7.03 -20.71 17.64
N GLU A 43 -8.20 -20.49 18.27
CA GLU A 43 -9.46 -21.13 17.92
C GLU A 43 -10.12 -20.53 16.65
N ILE A 44 -9.67 -19.37 16.18
CA ILE A 44 -10.17 -18.71 14.97
C ILE A 44 -9.30 -19.12 13.78
N GLU A 45 -9.93 -19.71 12.78
CA GLU A 45 -9.32 -19.95 11.48
C GLU A 45 -9.42 -18.67 10.65
N ALA A 46 -8.30 -17.98 10.42
CA ALA A 46 -8.24 -16.73 9.68
C ALA A 46 -7.54 -16.92 8.33
N ASP A 47 -8.26 -16.66 7.24
CA ASP A 47 -7.71 -16.62 5.86
C ASP A 47 -7.46 -15.17 5.44
N VAL A 48 -6.31 -14.90 4.83
CA VAL A 48 -6.05 -13.63 4.14
C VAL A 48 -6.17 -13.85 2.64
N ARG A 49 -6.98 -13.04 1.98
CA ARG A 49 -7.15 -13.09 0.52
C ARG A 49 -6.86 -11.74 -0.12
N LEU A 50 -5.77 -11.70 -0.88
CA LEU A 50 -5.33 -10.53 -1.63
C LEU A 50 -4.88 -10.92 -3.04
N GLU A 51 -4.85 -9.97 -3.94
CA GLU A 51 -4.12 -10.08 -5.20
C GLU A 51 -2.60 -10.24 -4.94
N PRO A 52 -1.79 -10.61 -5.96
CA PRO A 52 -0.36 -10.82 -5.78
C PRO A 52 0.33 -9.65 -5.09
N VAL A 53 1.02 -9.96 -3.99
CA VAL A 53 1.73 -8.96 -3.17
C VAL A 53 3.00 -8.50 -3.89
N PRO A 54 3.25 -7.19 -3.99
CA PRO A 54 4.49 -6.65 -4.51
C PRO A 54 5.73 -7.17 -3.77
N GLU A 55 6.85 -7.32 -4.49
CA GLU A 55 8.10 -7.88 -3.96
C GLU A 55 8.62 -7.14 -2.73
N SER A 56 8.44 -5.81 -2.69
CA SER A 56 8.88 -4.96 -1.58
C SER A 56 8.22 -5.30 -0.23
N TYR A 57 7.06 -5.95 -0.24
CA TYR A 57 6.33 -6.31 0.99
C TYR A 57 6.53 -7.77 1.40
N LYS A 58 7.33 -8.53 0.66
CA LYS A 58 7.68 -9.92 1.02
C LYS A 58 8.56 -10.04 2.27
N VAL A 59 9.05 -8.92 2.77
CA VAL A 59 9.72 -8.83 4.07
C VAL A 59 8.75 -9.07 5.25
N ILE A 60 7.44 -8.92 5.03
CA ILE A 60 6.41 -9.22 6.03
C ILE A 60 6.28 -10.75 6.15
N ALA A 61 6.50 -11.28 7.35
CA ALA A 61 6.38 -12.70 7.63
C ALA A 61 4.96 -13.21 7.32
N GLY A 62 4.85 -14.42 6.77
CA GLY A 62 3.56 -15.07 6.49
C GLY A 62 2.87 -14.62 5.21
N VAL A 63 3.44 -13.70 4.40
CA VAL A 63 2.82 -13.28 3.13
C VAL A 63 2.63 -14.43 2.14
N GLU A 64 3.40 -15.51 2.27
CA GLU A 64 3.25 -16.74 1.48
C GLU A 64 1.98 -17.53 1.85
N GLN A 65 1.32 -17.21 2.98
CA GLN A 65 0.04 -17.79 3.39
C GLN A 65 -1.15 -17.07 2.75
N ILE A 66 -0.93 -15.93 2.09
CA ILE A 66 -1.98 -15.18 1.41
C ILE A 66 -2.55 -16.01 0.26
N ILE A 67 -3.86 -16.19 0.27
CA ILE A 67 -4.58 -16.95 -0.73
C ILE A 67 -4.91 -16.03 -1.91
N GLY A 68 -4.23 -16.22 -3.05
CA GLY A 68 -4.42 -15.43 -4.27
C GLY A 68 -5.59 -15.89 -5.15
N SER A 69 -6.23 -17.03 -4.82
CA SER A 69 -7.35 -17.55 -5.59
C SER A 69 -8.69 -17.24 -4.92
N TYR A 70 -9.74 -17.16 -5.74
CA TYR A 70 -11.11 -16.89 -5.30
C TYR A 70 -12.08 -17.96 -5.84
N GLU A 71 -11.62 -19.20 -6.05
CA GLU A 71 -12.42 -20.22 -6.75
C GLU A 71 -13.34 -21.02 -5.83
N ASP A 72 -12.99 -21.15 -4.53
CA ASP A 72 -13.85 -21.88 -3.57
C ASP A 72 -15.08 -21.06 -3.13
N ASP A 73 -16.05 -21.74 -2.54
CA ASP A 73 -17.30 -21.16 -2.03
C ASP A 73 -17.38 -21.22 -0.50
N LYS A 74 -16.25 -21.09 0.21
CA LYS A 74 -16.19 -21.06 1.67
C LYS A 74 -17.02 -19.90 2.22
N VAL A 75 -17.89 -20.20 3.17
CA VAL A 75 -18.68 -19.19 3.89
C VAL A 75 -18.02 -18.92 5.24
N TYR A 76 -17.77 -17.66 5.53
CA TYR A 76 -17.12 -17.24 6.76
C TYR A 76 -18.13 -16.70 7.78
N ASP A 77 -17.81 -16.86 9.07
CA ASP A 77 -18.56 -16.21 10.13
C ASP A 77 -18.41 -14.70 10.08
N LEU A 78 -17.18 -14.24 9.80
CA LEU A 78 -16.83 -12.82 9.77
C LEU A 78 -15.96 -12.49 8.56
N PHE A 79 -16.34 -11.43 7.82
CA PHE A 79 -15.51 -10.78 6.83
C PHE A 79 -14.98 -9.46 7.40
N ILE A 80 -13.66 -9.27 7.36
CA ILE A 80 -13.02 -8.01 7.75
C ILE A 80 -12.39 -7.40 6.50
N ALA A 81 -13.00 -6.32 6.01
CA ALA A 81 -12.47 -5.50 4.93
C ALA A 81 -11.51 -4.47 5.50
N LEU A 82 -10.27 -4.44 5.03
CA LEU A 82 -9.24 -3.52 5.46
C LEU A 82 -8.77 -2.66 4.28
N ASP A 83 -8.63 -1.38 4.51
CA ASP A 83 -8.04 -0.44 3.56
C ASP A 83 -8.71 -0.47 2.18
N ALA A 84 -10.02 -0.56 2.15
CA ALA A 84 -10.81 -0.62 0.91
C ALA A 84 -11.90 0.44 0.93
N SER A 85 -11.71 1.50 0.16
CA SER A 85 -12.59 2.66 0.12
C SER A 85 -14.03 2.39 -0.34
N ASP A 86 -14.25 1.30 -1.03
CA ASP A 86 -15.56 0.81 -1.46
C ASP A 86 -15.53 -0.70 -1.72
N LYS A 87 -16.74 -1.30 -1.75
CA LYS A 87 -16.91 -2.73 -1.95
C LYS A 87 -16.34 -3.26 -3.29
N GLY A 88 -16.37 -2.45 -4.34
CA GLY A 88 -15.85 -2.84 -5.66
C GLY A 88 -14.33 -3.05 -5.65
N ARG A 89 -13.64 -2.39 -4.74
CA ARG A 89 -12.20 -2.57 -4.54
C ARG A 89 -11.81 -3.93 -3.95
N LEU A 90 -12.75 -4.69 -3.39
CA LEU A 90 -12.49 -6.04 -2.86
C LEU A 90 -12.31 -7.09 -3.98
N ALA A 91 -12.58 -6.75 -5.24
CA ALA A 91 -12.43 -7.62 -6.41
C ALA A 91 -12.97 -9.03 -6.20
N GLY A 92 -12.14 -10.06 -6.38
CA GLY A 92 -12.53 -11.46 -6.21
C GLY A 92 -12.99 -11.83 -4.80
N ALA A 93 -12.57 -11.09 -3.76
CA ALA A 93 -13.02 -11.32 -2.39
C ALA A 93 -14.47 -10.85 -2.16
N GLN A 94 -15.05 -10.06 -3.07
CA GLN A 94 -16.43 -9.55 -2.93
C GLN A 94 -17.46 -10.68 -2.76
N LYS A 95 -17.27 -11.83 -3.39
CA LYS A 95 -18.21 -12.96 -3.24
C LYS A 95 -18.27 -13.50 -1.80
N TYR A 96 -17.15 -13.49 -1.10
CA TYR A 96 -17.12 -13.89 0.31
C TYR A 96 -17.69 -12.81 1.22
N PHE A 97 -17.52 -11.54 0.86
CA PHE A 97 -18.18 -10.42 1.55
C PHE A 97 -19.71 -10.58 1.47
N ASP A 98 -20.24 -10.95 0.29
CA ASP A 98 -21.68 -11.09 0.08
C ASP A 98 -22.28 -12.28 0.83
N THR A 99 -21.50 -13.32 1.11
CA THR A 99 -21.96 -14.57 1.74
C THR A 99 -21.60 -14.69 3.23
N ALA A 100 -20.68 -13.85 3.73
CA ALA A 100 -20.30 -13.85 5.14
C ALA A 100 -21.49 -13.55 6.05
N LYS A 101 -21.52 -14.17 7.25
CA LYS A 101 -22.60 -13.96 8.22
C LYS A 101 -22.58 -12.55 8.80
N HIS A 102 -21.39 -12.00 9.02
CA HIS A 102 -21.18 -10.62 9.49
C HIS A 102 -20.01 -9.97 8.76
N ARG A 103 -20.04 -8.63 8.60
CA ARG A 103 -19.08 -7.87 7.81
C ARG A 103 -18.64 -6.65 8.59
N ILE A 104 -17.33 -6.42 8.61
CA ILE A 104 -16.71 -5.25 9.23
C ILE A 104 -15.82 -4.58 8.19
N CYS A 105 -15.82 -3.26 8.15
CA CYS A 105 -14.88 -2.46 7.39
C CYS A 105 -14.08 -1.57 8.34
N ILE A 106 -12.74 -1.64 8.25
CA ILE A 106 -11.82 -0.74 8.95
C ILE A 106 -10.99 -0.04 7.89
N ASP A 107 -11.06 1.29 7.86
CA ASP A 107 -10.50 2.08 6.76
C ASP A 107 -10.17 3.50 7.22
N HIS A 108 -9.29 4.18 6.48
CA HIS A 108 -8.95 5.58 6.69
C HIS A 108 -9.35 6.49 5.52
N HIS A 109 -9.87 5.94 4.43
CA HIS A 109 -10.24 6.72 3.25
C HIS A 109 -11.48 7.60 3.50
N ILE A 110 -11.35 8.92 3.33
CA ILE A 110 -12.44 9.88 3.46
C ILE A 110 -13.60 9.62 2.49
N SER A 111 -13.33 8.95 1.37
CA SER A 111 -14.33 8.61 0.34
C SER A 111 -15.14 7.36 0.68
N ASN A 112 -14.81 6.64 1.75
CA ASN A 112 -15.53 5.42 2.13
C ASN A 112 -16.93 5.75 2.67
N PRO A 113 -18.01 5.25 2.03
CA PRO A 113 -19.38 5.54 2.45
C PRO A 113 -19.88 4.68 3.63
N GLY A 114 -19.10 3.70 4.09
CA GLY A 114 -19.52 2.69 5.04
C GLY A 114 -20.42 1.62 4.38
N TYR A 115 -19.81 0.55 3.86
CA TYR A 115 -20.53 -0.47 3.07
C TYR A 115 -20.67 -1.84 3.79
N ALA A 116 -20.13 -1.97 4.99
CA ALA A 116 -20.22 -3.17 5.82
C ALA A 116 -21.35 -3.05 6.86
N ASP A 117 -21.62 -4.13 7.60
CA ASP A 117 -22.60 -4.12 8.70
C ASP A 117 -22.10 -3.23 9.84
N GLU A 118 -20.78 -3.25 10.11
CA GLU A 118 -20.09 -2.32 11.00
C GLU A 118 -18.94 -1.66 10.27
N ASN A 119 -18.76 -0.35 10.50
CA ASN A 119 -17.74 0.44 9.82
C ASN A 119 -16.97 1.29 10.82
N MET A 120 -15.63 1.16 10.79
CA MET A 120 -14.69 2.01 11.51
C MET A 120 -13.87 2.78 10.48
N ILE A 121 -14.36 3.97 10.14
CA ILE A 121 -13.71 4.84 9.15
C ILE A 121 -13.13 6.04 9.88
N VAL A 122 -11.80 6.15 9.90
CA VAL A 122 -11.06 7.18 10.63
C VAL A 122 -10.26 8.01 9.63
N SER A 123 -10.91 8.97 9.00
CA SER A 123 -10.34 9.75 7.88
C SER A 123 -9.18 10.68 8.26
N ASP A 124 -8.95 10.92 9.53
CA ASP A 124 -7.79 11.69 10.07
C ASP A 124 -6.61 10.78 10.45
N ALA A 125 -6.78 9.46 10.42
CA ALA A 125 -5.65 8.54 10.57
C ALA A 125 -4.78 8.55 9.31
N SER A 126 -3.49 8.35 9.48
CA SER A 126 -2.54 8.32 8.37
C SER A 126 -2.69 7.08 7.50
N SER A 127 -3.19 5.98 8.08
CA SER A 127 -3.28 4.67 7.45
C SER A 127 -4.27 3.77 8.19
N THR A 128 -4.75 2.73 7.54
CA THR A 128 -5.55 1.65 8.17
C THR A 128 -4.73 0.90 9.23
N CYS A 129 -3.41 0.77 9.03
CA CYS A 129 -2.50 0.19 10.03
C CYS A 129 -2.44 1.03 11.31
N GLU A 130 -2.48 2.36 11.23
CA GLU A 130 -2.59 3.23 12.41
C GLU A 130 -3.89 2.96 13.16
N VAL A 131 -5.02 2.88 12.44
CA VAL A 131 -6.34 2.59 13.04
C VAL A 131 -6.32 1.24 13.75
N LEU A 132 -5.83 0.19 13.09
CA LEU A 132 -5.73 -1.16 13.66
C LEU A 132 -4.85 -1.20 14.91
N THR A 133 -3.69 -0.52 14.88
CA THR A 133 -2.78 -0.45 16.03
C THR A 133 -3.49 0.14 17.24
N GLY A 134 -4.33 1.16 17.05
CA GLY A 134 -5.13 1.77 18.12
C GLY A 134 -6.31 0.91 18.61
N LEU A 135 -6.75 -0.07 17.83
CA LEU A 135 -7.85 -0.99 18.18
C LEU A 135 -7.37 -2.26 18.89
N MET A 136 -6.11 -2.65 18.69
CA MET A 136 -5.52 -3.84 19.29
C MET A 136 -5.02 -3.55 20.71
N ALA A 137 -5.02 -4.58 21.58
CA ALA A 137 -4.32 -4.49 22.85
C ALA A 137 -2.82 -4.46 22.59
N MET A 138 -2.17 -3.34 22.90
CA MET A 138 -0.77 -3.09 22.55
C MET A 138 0.16 -4.19 23.08
N GLU A 139 -0.07 -4.70 24.28
CA GLU A 139 0.70 -5.80 24.90
C GLU A 139 0.58 -7.10 24.12
N ALA A 140 -0.53 -7.31 23.42
CA ALA A 140 -0.82 -8.53 22.64
C ALA A 140 -0.35 -8.45 21.19
N ILE A 141 0.16 -7.29 20.73
CA ILE A 141 0.80 -7.16 19.41
C ILE A 141 2.15 -7.87 19.44
N SER A 142 2.28 -8.94 18.64
CA SER A 142 3.54 -9.67 18.49
C SER A 142 4.55 -8.91 17.62
N TYR A 143 5.79 -9.41 17.59
CA TYR A 143 6.83 -8.85 16.72
C TYR A 143 6.43 -8.86 15.25
N ASP A 144 5.89 -9.97 14.73
CA ASP A 144 5.49 -10.10 13.32
C ASP A 144 4.31 -9.17 12.97
N ALA A 145 3.33 -9.07 13.87
CA ALA A 145 2.23 -8.11 13.73
C ALA A 145 2.75 -6.66 13.71
N ALA A 146 3.71 -6.34 14.59
CA ALA A 146 4.29 -5.00 14.65
C ALA A 146 5.07 -4.64 13.39
N VAL A 147 5.82 -5.59 12.80
CA VAL A 147 6.51 -5.40 11.51
C VAL A 147 5.50 -5.06 10.41
N ALA A 148 4.41 -5.83 10.29
CA ALA A 148 3.40 -5.63 9.27
C ALA A 148 2.71 -4.26 9.41
N LEU A 149 2.24 -3.93 10.60
CA LEU A 149 1.56 -2.66 10.89
C LEU A 149 2.49 -1.45 10.69
N TYR A 150 3.76 -1.56 11.10
CA TYR A 150 4.74 -0.50 10.90
C TYR A 150 5.00 -0.23 9.43
N ILE A 151 5.11 -1.27 8.60
CA ILE A 151 5.27 -1.13 7.14
C ILE A 151 4.09 -0.37 6.53
N GLY A 152 2.85 -0.66 6.92
CA GLY A 152 1.69 0.08 6.44
C GLY A 152 1.77 1.56 6.81
N ILE A 153 2.07 1.88 8.06
CA ILE A 153 2.20 3.28 8.51
C ILE A 153 3.28 4.03 7.71
N ILE A 154 4.48 3.45 7.52
CA ILE A 154 5.54 4.13 6.76
C ILE A 154 5.21 4.26 5.28
N CYS A 155 4.45 3.33 4.70
CA CYS A 155 4.03 3.41 3.30
C CYS A 155 3.12 4.61 3.07
N ASP A 156 2.04 4.73 3.83
CA ASP A 156 1.04 5.76 3.65
C ASP A 156 1.49 7.15 4.10
N THR A 157 2.44 7.21 5.01
CA THR A 157 3.04 8.48 5.46
C THR A 157 4.25 8.90 4.62
N GLY A 158 4.71 8.05 3.67
CA GLY A 158 5.96 8.29 2.95
C GLY A 158 7.15 8.45 3.90
N VAL A 159 7.26 7.54 4.87
CA VAL A 159 8.24 7.60 5.98
C VAL A 159 8.07 8.89 6.78
N PHE A 160 6.83 9.13 7.24
CA PHE A 160 6.44 10.29 8.07
C PHE A 160 6.66 11.66 7.39
N LYS A 161 6.70 11.69 6.06
CA LYS A 161 6.96 12.90 5.28
C LYS A 161 5.67 13.61 4.84
N TYR A 162 4.58 12.87 4.66
CA TYR A 162 3.34 13.43 4.13
C TYR A 162 2.54 14.15 5.20
N SER A 163 1.64 15.04 4.77
CA SER A 163 0.84 15.88 5.65
C SER A 163 -0.21 15.14 6.48
N ASN A 164 -0.48 13.88 6.16
CA ASN A 164 -1.33 13.00 6.97
C ASN A 164 -0.62 12.46 8.22
N THR A 165 0.69 12.67 8.36
CA THR A 165 1.44 12.30 9.57
C THR A 165 1.04 13.22 10.72
N SER A 166 0.52 12.64 11.78
CA SER A 166 0.10 13.34 13.01
C SER A 166 0.97 12.94 14.21
N ARG A 167 0.74 13.58 15.35
CA ARG A 167 1.32 13.11 16.61
C ARG A 167 0.88 11.68 16.93
N HIS A 168 -0.40 11.38 16.72
CA HIS A 168 -0.96 10.05 17.00
C HIS A 168 -0.28 8.99 16.12
N THR A 169 -0.03 9.30 14.85
CA THR A 169 0.75 8.43 13.93
C THR A 169 2.12 8.10 14.51
N MET A 170 2.84 9.10 15.01
CA MET A 170 4.16 8.91 15.60
C MET A 170 4.11 8.12 16.91
N ASP A 171 3.09 8.34 17.73
CA ASP A 171 2.88 7.60 18.99
C ASP A 171 2.61 6.12 18.68
N MET A 172 1.75 5.80 17.69
CA MET A 172 1.50 4.40 17.25
C MET A 172 2.74 3.74 16.67
N ALA A 173 3.45 4.42 15.77
CA ALA A 173 4.71 3.91 15.22
C ALA A 173 5.75 3.67 16.33
N GLY A 174 5.86 4.57 17.31
CA GLY A 174 6.75 4.42 18.47
C GLY A 174 6.42 3.17 19.29
N CYS A 175 5.14 2.93 19.58
CA CYS A 175 4.71 1.71 20.28
C CYS A 175 5.06 0.42 19.52
N LEU A 176 4.93 0.43 18.19
CA LEU A 176 5.36 -0.71 17.36
C LEU A 176 6.88 -0.90 17.39
N MET A 177 7.66 0.19 17.38
CA MET A 177 9.13 0.13 17.49
C MET A 177 9.58 -0.45 18.84
N GLU A 178 8.84 -0.24 19.94
CA GLU A 178 9.11 -0.83 21.24
C GLU A 178 9.03 -2.37 21.26
N LYS A 179 8.41 -2.97 20.22
CA LYS A 179 8.41 -4.43 20.02
C LYS A 179 9.77 -4.97 19.51
N GLY A 180 10.76 -4.08 19.32
CA GLY A 180 12.12 -4.45 18.89
C GLY A 180 12.24 -4.72 17.40
N ILE A 181 11.32 -4.21 16.58
CA ILE A 181 11.36 -4.38 15.12
C ILE A 181 12.58 -3.64 14.52
N PRO A 182 13.16 -4.13 13.41
CA PRO A 182 14.32 -3.51 12.77
C PRO A 182 13.84 -2.34 11.88
N TYR A 183 13.22 -1.33 12.47
CA TYR A 183 12.52 -0.26 11.77
C TYR A 183 13.35 0.44 10.70
N SER A 184 14.67 0.60 10.93
CA SER A 184 15.58 1.21 9.96
C SER A 184 15.75 0.34 8.71
N ASP A 185 15.94 -0.97 8.91
CA ASP A 185 16.08 -1.91 7.79
C ASP A 185 14.75 -2.04 7.02
N LEU A 186 13.60 -2.01 7.72
CA LEU A 186 12.28 -2.03 7.08
C LEU A 186 12.06 -0.81 6.18
N ILE A 187 12.47 0.38 6.64
CA ILE A 187 12.41 1.60 5.83
C ILE A 187 13.29 1.45 4.59
N ASP A 188 14.51 0.95 4.76
CA ASP A 188 15.42 0.74 3.65
C ASP A 188 14.86 -0.27 2.65
N ASP A 189 14.36 -1.42 3.13
CA ASP A 189 13.83 -2.49 2.27
C ASP A 189 12.62 -2.05 1.45
N VAL A 190 11.72 -1.28 2.05
CA VAL A 190 10.46 -0.88 1.41
C VAL A 190 10.63 0.33 0.51
N PHE A 191 11.48 1.31 0.87
CA PHE A 191 11.55 2.59 0.16
C PHE A 191 12.85 2.84 -0.59
N TYR A 192 13.99 2.45 -0.01
CA TYR A 192 15.28 2.94 -0.49
C TYR A 192 16.12 1.91 -1.21
N ARG A 193 16.03 0.63 -0.84
CA ARG A 193 16.79 -0.41 -1.51
C ARG A 193 16.35 -0.58 -2.95
N LYS A 194 17.30 -0.42 -3.85
CA LYS A 194 17.15 -0.63 -5.28
C LYS A 194 18.20 -1.62 -5.76
N SER A 195 17.83 -2.47 -6.70
CA SER A 195 18.81 -3.33 -7.35
C SER A 195 19.87 -2.50 -8.08
N TYR A 196 21.04 -3.07 -8.30
CA TYR A 196 22.08 -2.42 -9.11
C TYR A 196 21.56 -2.04 -10.50
N LYS A 197 20.72 -2.86 -11.09
CA LYS A 197 20.05 -2.61 -12.37
C LYS A 197 19.16 -1.37 -12.30
N GLN A 198 18.29 -1.27 -11.30
CA GLN A 198 17.42 -0.11 -11.09
C GLN A 198 18.24 1.17 -10.89
N ASN A 199 19.33 1.13 -10.11
CA ASN A 199 20.24 2.26 -9.93
C ASN A 199 20.93 2.69 -11.24
N LYS A 200 21.32 1.75 -12.09
CA LYS A 200 21.85 2.05 -13.43
C LYS A 200 20.81 2.73 -14.32
N ILE A 201 19.58 2.25 -14.31
CA ILE A 201 18.48 2.82 -15.08
C ILE A 201 18.13 4.21 -14.57
N LEU A 202 18.05 4.40 -13.25
CA LEU A 202 17.88 5.73 -12.63
C LEU A 202 18.99 6.70 -13.04
N GLY A 203 20.26 6.28 -12.97
CA GLY A 203 21.40 7.11 -13.40
C GLY A 203 21.29 7.49 -14.87
N TYR A 204 20.88 6.58 -15.74
CA TYR A 204 20.65 6.88 -17.16
C TYR A 204 19.49 7.88 -17.35
N ALA A 205 18.37 7.68 -16.65
CA ALA A 205 17.21 8.56 -16.71
C ALA A 205 17.59 10.00 -16.27
N LEU A 206 18.31 10.15 -15.16
CA LEU A 206 18.77 11.44 -14.67
C LEU A 206 19.69 12.17 -15.68
N GLN A 207 20.58 11.45 -16.35
CA GLN A 207 21.44 12.04 -17.39
C GLN A 207 20.65 12.49 -18.63
N LYS A 208 19.55 11.80 -18.94
CA LYS A 208 18.71 12.08 -20.12
C LYS A 208 17.67 13.18 -19.89
N CYS A 209 17.36 13.50 -18.65
CA CYS A 209 16.37 14.50 -18.28
C CYS A 209 16.65 15.87 -18.91
N ARG A 210 15.57 16.58 -19.19
CA ARG A 210 15.61 17.97 -19.68
C ARG A 210 14.77 18.85 -18.79
N LEU A 211 15.27 20.05 -18.51
CA LEU A 211 14.51 21.09 -17.84
C LEU A 211 13.77 21.92 -18.90
N VAL A 212 12.52 22.21 -18.67
CA VAL A 212 11.64 23.02 -19.54
C VAL A 212 10.81 23.97 -18.69
N LEU A 213 10.08 24.89 -19.32
CA LEU A 213 9.23 25.88 -18.65
C LEU A 213 10.02 26.67 -17.58
N ASP A 214 11.05 27.37 -18.02
CA ASP A 214 11.95 28.16 -17.16
C ASP A 214 12.53 27.34 -15.98
N ASN A 215 12.92 26.11 -16.28
CA ASN A 215 13.44 25.12 -15.31
C ASN A 215 12.46 24.73 -14.19
N ARG A 216 11.16 24.94 -14.37
CA ARG A 216 10.12 24.55 -13.41
C ARG A 216 9.58 23.15 -13.67
N MET A 217 9.89 22.55 -14.80
CA MET A 217 9.47 21.19 -15.14
C MET A 217 10.66 20.35 -15.60
N ILE A 218 10.76 19.13 -15.06
CA ILE A 218 11.74 18.12 -15.48
C ILE A 218 11.03 17.03 -16.28
N VAL A 219 11.58 16.70 -17.45
CA VAL A 219 11.02 15.72 -18.35
C VAL A 219 12.07 14.66 -18.68
N CYS A 220 11.69 13.40 -18.55
CA CYS A 220 12.45 12.25 -18.99
C CYS A 220 11.61 11.42 -19.96
N VAL A 221 12.18 11.04 -21.10
CA VAL A 221 11.56 10.14 -22.07
C VAL A 221 12.48 8.96 -22.26
N LEU A 222 12.01 7.74 -21.95
CA LEU A 222 12.73 6.49 -22.11
C LEU A 222 12.16 5.74 -23.29
N GLU A 223 12.93 5.64 -24.37
CA GLU A 223 12.55 5.00 -25.62
C GLU A 223 12.76 3.47 -25.54
N LYS A 224 11.98 2.70 -26.33
CA LYS A 224 12.07 1.25 -26.33
C LYS A 224 13.49 0.71 -26.58
N PRO A 225 14.28 1.21 -27.55
CA PRO A 225 15.66 0.73 -27.77
C PRO A 225 16.58 0.96 -26.58
N GLU A 226 16.32 2.01 -25.78
CA GLU A 226 17.10 2.31 -24.57
C GLU A 226 16.75 1.36 -23.44
N LEU A 227 15.44 1.11 -23.24
CA LEU A 227 14.95 0.15 -22.25
C LEU A 227 15.47 -1.26 -22.55
N ASP A 228 15.44 -1.67 -23.82
CA ASP A 228 15.96 -2.96 -24.27
C ASP A 228 17.47 -3.09 -24.02
N ARG A 229 18.25 -2.04 -24.35
CA ARG A 229 19.70 -2.01 -24.08
C ARG A 229 20.02 -2.11 -22.59
N LEU A 230 19.19 -1.51 -21.74
CA LEU A 230 19.35 -1.57 -20.28
C LEU A 230 18.78 -2.85 -19.67
N GLY A 231 18.06 -3.65 -20.49
CA GLY A 231 17.32 -4.81 -20.04
C GLY A 231 16.21 -4.44 -19.04
N ALA A 232 15.66 -3.22 -19.17
CA ALA A 232 14.68 -2.68 -18.23
C ALA A 232 13.28 -3.26 -18.48
N GLY A 233 12.68 -3.84 -17.44
CA GLY A 233 11.26 -4.15 -17.41
C GLY A 233 10.45 -3.07 -16.66
N HIS A 234 9.13 -3.21 -16.64
CA HIS A 234 8.25 -2.21 -16.05
C HIS A 234 8.56 -1.90 -14.59
N GLY A 235 8.81 -2.92 -13.76
CA GLY A 235 9.16 -2.74 -12.34
C GLY A 235 10.52 -2.07 -12.10
N ASP A 236 11.42 -2.08 -13.08
CA ASP A 236 12.74 -1.45 -12.93
C ASP A 236 12.69 0.10 -13.05
N LEU A 237 11.55 0.65 -13.50
CA LEU A 237 11.34 2.10 -13.64
C LEU A 237 10.72 2.74 -12.40
N GLU A 238 10.40 1.94 -11.41
CA GLU A 238 9.74 2.40 -10.19
C GLU A 238 10.61 3.36 -9.39
N GLY A 239 10.00 4.45 -8.90
CA GLY A 239 10.68 5.49 -8.12
C GLY A 239 11.45 6.53 -8.97
N ILE A 240 11.62 6.35 -10.29
CA ILE A 240 12.29 7.36 -11.14
C ILE A 240 11.54 8.68 -11.09
N ILE A 241 10.23 8.67 -11.27
CA ILE A 241 9.40 9.88 -11.28
C ILE A 241 9.48 10.65 -9.97
N ASP A 242 9.55 9.94 -8.84
CA ASP A 242 9.66 10.55 -7.53
C ASP A 242 11.03 11.20 -7.33
N GLN A 243 12.10 10.56 -7.80
CA GLN A 243 13.44 11.14 -7.78
C GLN A 243 13.53 12.39 -8.66
N LEU A 244 12.88 12.40 -9.84
CA LEU A 244 12.81 13.60 -10.69
C LEU A 244 12.07 14.74 -9.98
N ARG A 245 10.95 14.46 -9.34
CA ARG A 245 10.15 15.43 -8.59
C ARG A 245 10.93 16.07 -7.44
N LEU A 246 11.84 15.34 -6.80
CA LEU A 246 12.66 15.83 -5.69
C LEU A 246 13.81 16.73 -6.14
N THR A 247 13.99 16.96 -7.45
CA THR A 247 14.97 17.93 -7.95
C THR A 247 14.58 19.34 -7.49
N ARG A 248 15.57 20.10 -6.96
CA ARG A 248 15.32 21.46 -6.45
C ARG A 248 14.71 22.35 -7.53
N ASP A 249 13.78 23.21 -7.14
CA ASP A 249 13.09 24.22 -7.97
C ASP A 249 12.11 23.63 -9.02
N ILE A 250 11.93 22.31 -9.03
CA ILE A 250 10.95 21.65 -9.91
C ILE A 250 9.56 21.70 -9.30
N GLU A 251 8.61 22.17 -10.10
CA GLU A 251 7.17 22.09 -9.78
C GLU A 251 6.55 20.82 -10.35
N VAL A 252 6.89 20.42 -11.58
CA VAL A 252 6.31 19.26 -12.25
C VAL A 252 7.42 18.33 -12.74
N ALA A 253 7.28 17.05 -12.45
CA ALA A 253 8.06 15.97 -13.08
C ALA A 253 7.19 15.16 -14.02
N LEU A 254 7.72 14.82 -15.21
CA LEU A 254 7.10 13.96 -16.20
C LEU A 254 8.09 12.88 -16.63
N LEU A 255 7.66 11.63 -16.51
CA LEU A 255 8.34 10.47 -17.06
C LEU A 255 7.45 9.84 -18.14
N ALA A 256 7.96 9.75 -19.35
CA ALA A 256 7.36 8.98 -20.43
C ALA A 256 8.23 7.73 -20.68
N SER A 257 7.68 6.56 -20.60
CA SER A 257 8.37 5.30 -20.90
C SER A 257 7.62 4.53 -21.98
N ALA A 258 8.37 4.02 -22.98
CA ALA A 258 7.80 3.18 -24.02
C ALA A 258 7.13 1.94 -23.38
N SER A 259 5.97 1.56 -23.92
CA SER A 259 5.22 0.38 -23.47
C SER A 259 5.97 -0.90 -23.85
N ASP A 260 5.91 -1.89 -22.96
CA ASP A 260 6.43 -3.24 -23.24
C ASP A 260 5.42 -4.10 -24.02
N THR A 261 4.14 -3.74 -23.98
CA THR A 261 3.04 -4.55 -24.53
C THR A 261 2.52 -4.04 -25.86
N GLU A 262 2.64 -2.73 -26.12
CA GLU A 262 2.09 -2.10 -27.32
C GLU A 262 3.15 -1.26 -28.04
N ALA A 263 3.36 -1.52 -29.33
CA ALA A 263 4.31 -0.78 -30.15
C ALA A 263 3.86 0.69 -30.31
N ASN A 264 4.83 1.60 -30.25
CA ASN A 264 4.63 3.05 -30.39
C ASN A 264 3.70 3.69 -29.33
N THR A 265 3.51 3.01 -28.20
CA THR A 265 2.71 3.50 -27.08
C THR A 265 3.63 3.87 -25.91
N TYR A 266 3.26 4.91 -25.18
CA TYR A 266 4.02 5.38 -24.01
C TYR A 266 3.09 5.44 -22.78
N LYS A 267 3.64 4.98 -21.65
CA LYS A 267 3.05 5.27 -20.33
C LYS A 267 3.61 6.60 -19.83
N PHE A 268 2.71 7.50 -19.43
CA PHE A 268 3.05 8.78 -18.82
C PHE A 268 2.82 8.74 -17.33
N SER A 269 3.81 9.19 -16.57
CA SER A 269 3.69 9.43 -15.13
C SER A 269 4.02 10.89 -14.85
N MET A 270 3.14 11.54 -14.09
CA MET A 270 3.34 12.93 -13.69
C MET A 270 3.25 13.07 -12.17
N ARG A 271 4.04 13.97 -11.62
CA ARG A 271 4.00 14.36 -10.20
C ARG A 271 4.20 15.88 -10.10
N SER A 272 3.54 16.49 -9.14
CA SER A 272 3.73 17.91 -8.81
C SER A 272 4.13 18.07 -7.35
N ASN A 273 4.73 19.24 -7.05
CA ASN A 273 5.14 19.55 -5.68
C ASN A 273 4.13 20.44 -4.94
N HIS A 274 3.53 21.44 -5.58
CA HIS A 274 2.77 22.46 -4.86
C HIS A 274 1.44 22.83 -5.50
N PHE A 275 1.43 23.44 -6.70
CA PHE A 275 0.26 24.13 -7.22
C PHE A 275 -0.28 23.61 -8.55
N VAL A 276 0.42 22.74 -9.26
CA VAL A 276 -0.07 22.17 -10.51
C VAL A 276 -0.90 20.92 -10.26
N ASP A 277 -2.16 20.93 -10.66
CA ASP A 277 -3.03 19.74 -10.66
C ASP A 277 -2.72 18.86 -11.87
N VAL A 278 -1.78 17.92 -11.68
CA VAL A 278 -1.38 16.98 -12.74
C VAL A 278 -2.45 15.96 -13.07
N ALA A 279 -3.41 15.69 -12.17
CA ALA A 279 -4.54 14.81 -12.45
C ALA A 279 -5.51 15.49 -13.45
N ALA A 280 -5.82 16.76 -13.24
CA ALA A 280 -6.61 17.54 -14.18
C ALA A 280 -5.91 17.68 -15.55
N VAL A 281 -4.56 17.74 -15.57
CA VAL A 281 -3.80 17.71 -16.82
C VAL A 281 -3.94 16.36 -17.51
N ALA A 282 -3.70 15.23 -16.79
CA ALA A 282 -3.79 13.88 -17.33
C ALA A 282 -5.19 13.59 -17.90
N GLY A 283 -6.25 13.99 -17.20
CA GLY A 283 -7.63 13.79 -17.63
C GLY A 283 -7.96 14.43 -19.00
N LYS A 284 -7.27 15.52 -19.41
CA LYS A 284 -7.42 16.12 -20.74
C LYS A 284 -6.85 15.24 -21.87
N PHE A 285 -6.03 14.27 -21.53
CA PHE A 285 -5.38 13.37 -22.46
C PHE A 285 -5.83 11.90 -22.30
N GLY A 286 -6.90 11.66 -21.53
CA GLY A 286 -7.49 10.34 -21.35
C GLY A 286 -6.80 9.50 -20.24
N GLY A 287 -6.11 10.16 -19.33
CA GLY A 287 -5.44 9.54 -18.16
C GLY A 287 -6.27 9.68 -16.89
#